data_d7482ae176d7a4f66a453cfef0d78436
#
_entry.id   d7482ae176d7a4f66a453cfef0d78436
#
_cell.length_a   1.000
_cell.length_b   1.000
_cell.length_c   1.000
_cell.angle_alpha   90.00
_cell.angle_beta   90.00
_cell.angle_gamma   90.00
#
_symmetry.space_group_name_H-M   'P 1'
#
loop_
_entity.id
_entity.type
_entity.pdbx_description
1 polymer ?
#
loop_
_entity_poly.entity_id
_entity_poly.type
_entity_poly.pdbx_seq_one_letter_code
_entity_poly.pdbx_strand_id
1 'polypeptide(L)'
;MTDTLLECRDTYWKFAGQCTQCGHCTQACSSLTNAGMSLGEIAKAMLKAERDASDRDELAVNIAMNPELTQAVRGCFFCTSCKNTCFAHNDVCDLIYHARVDFQNLGLIERGSYSSVLVDQEWDIFTAYRAIHGIGFSDLTRHIATAEHDAAADCELAFFPGCALAAYGPELTREIFSTLEDLGGKTTMIDHCCGSPLKSAGFFDRAEALCDRISAELQSSGAKTVVCVCPGCANAMRKTLARNGVDGIAVESLSSFLVGHNFTPKRSLPETPLMLSKSCQDRDGAYLEETCRLLGIDVETPTVFHGCCGAGGAVSSFNPNRQAQQSDEKLSVAQDGSTVVTMCPTCTYTYAFRLMQQPRPLENKHYTELVFENQFDWDLVFGQLNSMWSGEYGAWLAQVFA
;
A
#
# COMPACT_ATOMS: atom_id res chain seq x y z
N MET A 1 -0.26 39.18 13.45
CA MET A 1 -0.67 37.92 12.86
C MET A 1 0.04 36.85 13.68
N THR A 2 -0.68 36.11 14.49
CA THR A 2 -0.09 34.98 15.23
C THR A 2 0.38 33.96 14.20
N ASP A 3 1.67 33.61 14.22
CA ASP A 3 2.21 32.57 13.35
C ASP A 3 1.39 31.30 13.52
N THR A 4 0.98 30.71 12.41
CA THR A 4 0.22 29.45 12.41
C THR A 4 1.15 28.33 12.86
N LEU A 5 0.79 27.63 13.93
CA LEU A 5 1.60 26.56 14.51
C LEU A 5 1.41 25.23 13.79
N LEU A 6 0.17 24.98 13.27
CA LEU A 6 -0.17 23.83 12.45
C LEU A 6 0.08 24.13 10.96
N GLU A 7 0.83 23.29 10.29
CA GLU A 7 1.07 23.41 8.84
C GLU A 7 -0.21 23.19 8.03
N CYS A 8 -1.04 22.24 8.45
CA CYS A 8 -2.25 21.83 7.74
C CYS A 8 -3.54 22.46 8.29
N ARG A 9 -3.44 23.64 8.93
CA ARG A 9 -4.54 24.34 9.62
C ARG A 9 -5.80 24.54 8.76
N ASP A 10 -5.64 24.91 7.49
CA ASP A 10 -6.76 25.17 6.59
C ASP A 10 -7.59 23.90 6.33
N THR A 11 -6.93 22.76 6.27
CA THR A 11 -7.60 21.45 6.16
C THR A 11 -8.50 21.21 7.37
N TYR A 12 -8.05 21.48 8.59
CA TYR A 12 -8.86 21.30 9.78
C TYR A 12 -10.06 22.26 9.81
N TRP A 13 -9.90 23.53 9.42
CA TRP A 13 -11.01 24.48 9.30
C TRP A 13 -12.05 23.99 8.29
N LYS A 14 -11.63 23.52 7.13
CA LYS A 14 -12.50 22.95 6.11
C LYS A 14 -13.31 21.79 6.69
N PHE A 15 -12.66 20.79 7.30
CA PHE A 15 -13.36 19.62 7.82
C PHE A 15 -14.21 19.92 9.05
N ALA A 16 -13.79 20.82 9.94
CA ALA A 16 -14.59 21.26 11.08
C ALA A 16 -15.89 21.96 10.65
N GLY A 17 -15.85 22.71 9.54
CA GLY A 17 -17.01 23.40 8.98
C GLY A 17 -17.93 22.54 8.13
N GLN A 18 -17.39 21.54 7.42
CA GLN A 18 -18.16 20.68 6.51
C GLN A 18 -18.76 19.43 7.19
N CYS A 19 -18.23 19.04 8.34
CA CYS A 19 -18.69 17.84 9.03
C CYS A 19 -20.03 18.07 9.74
N THR A 20 -21.05 17.32 9.33
CA THR A 20 -22.39 17.35 9.95
C THR A 20 -22.50 16.55 11.25
N GLN A 21 -21.42 15.90 11.69
CA GLN A 21 -21.36 15.07 12.90
C GLN A 21 -22.37 13.90 12.93
N CYS A 22 -22.73 13.38 11.76
CA CYS A 22 -23.72 12.31 11.63
C CYS A 22 -23.24 10.92 12.15
N GLY A 23 -21.94 10.75 12.44
CA GLY A 23 -21.39 9.51 13.00
C GLY A 23 -21.18 8.35 12.01
N HIS A 24 -21.58 8.45 10.74
CA HIS A 24 -21.46 7.35 9.78
C HIS A 24 -20.00 6.91 9.53
N CYS A 25 -19.05 7.85 9.49
CA CYS A 25 -17.64 7.52 9.36
C CYS A 25 -17.12 6.73 10.55
N THR A 26 -17.58 7.04 11.77
CA THR A 26 -17.24 6.31 13.00
C THR A 26 -17.79 4.88 12.96
N GLN A 27 -19.07 4.71 12.57
CA GLN A 27 -19.68 3.38 12.45
C GLN A 27 -19.01 2.49 11.39
N ALA A 28 -18.53 3.10 10.30
CA ALA A 28 -17.87 2.38 9.21
C ALA A 28 -16.39 2.07 9.46
N CYS A 29 -15.80 2.58 10.55
CA CYS A 29 -14.37 2.51 10.80
C CYS A 29 -14.08 2.07 12.23
N SER A 30 -13.59 0.86 12.42
CA SER A 30 -13.22 0.33 13.73
C SER A 30 -12.16 1.19 14.45
N SER A 31 -11.25 1.84 13.72
CA SER A 31 -10.27 2.76 14.33
C SER A 31 -10.91 4.01 14.91
N LEU A 32 -11.88 4.62 14.20
CA LEU A 32 -12.62 5.78 14.70
C LEU A 32 -13.58 5.38 15.83
N THR A 33 -14.23 4.21 15.72
CA THR A 33 -15.08 3.66 16.79
C THR A 33 -14.27 3.47 18.08
N ASN A 34 -13.11 2.84 17.97
CA ASN A 34 -12.23 2.58 19.13
C ASN A 34 -11.66 3.87 19.75
N ALA A 35 -11.44 4.90 18.93
CA ALA A 35 -11.02 6.22 19.41
C ALA A 35 -12.19 7.08 19.91
N GLY A 36 -13.44 6.69 19.64
CA GLY A 36 -14.62 7.49 19.98
C GLY A 36 -14.71 8.83 19.26
N MET A 37 -14.08 8.97 18.08
CA MET A 37 -13.99 10.24 17.37
C MET A 37 -14.54 10.15 15.95
N SER A 38 -15.22 11.21 15.53
CA SER A 38 -15.59 11.48 14.15
C SER A 38 -14.55 12.38 13.48
N LEU A 39 -14.65 12.53 12.17
CA LEU A 39 -13.82 13.47 11.39
C LEU A 39 -13.83 14.89 11.91
N GLY A 40 -15.04 15.43 12.17
CA GLY A 40 -15.19 16.78 12.66
C GLY A 40 -14.61 16.97 14.05
N GLU A 41 -14.64 15.94 14.89
CA GLU A 41 -14.04 15.98 16.23
C GLU A 41 -12.52 15.95 16.15
N ILE A 42 -11.92 15.16 15.24
CA ILE A 42 -10.47 15.18 14.97
C ILE A 42 -10.05 16.60 14.54
N ALA A 43 -10.72 17.17 13.54
CA ALA A 43 -10.40 18.52 13.05
C ALA A 43 -10.52 19.58 14.15
N LYS A 44 -11.60 19.54 14.93
CA LYS A 44 -11.82 20.47 16.06
C LYS A 44 -10.80 20.28 17.17
N ALA A 45 -10.37 19.04 17.45
CA ALA A 45 -9.36 18.75 18.46
C ALA A 45 -8.00 19.32 18.07
N MET A 46 -7.59 19.20 16.79
CA MET A 46 -6.36 19.83 16.26
C MET A 46 -6.41 21.35 16.39
N LEU A 47 -7.49 21.99 15.96
CA LEU A 47 -7.68 23.44 16.07
C LEU A 47 -7.74 23.93 17.51
N LYS A 48 -8.31 23.13 18.42
CA LYS A 48 -8.34 23.45 19.84
C LYS A 48 -6.94 23.39 20.43
N ALA A 49 -6.18 22.31 20.12
CA ALA A 49 -4.82 22.17 20.61
C ALA A 49 -3.93 23.36 20.18
N GLU A 50 -4.08 23.84 18.91
CA GLU A 50 -3.37 25.01 18.43
C GLU A 50 -3.79 26.30 19.15
N ARG A 51 -5.10 26.53 19.31
CA ARG A 51 -5.60 27.74 19.98
C ARG A 51 -5.12 27.84 21.43
N ASP A 52 -4.99 26.70 22.09
CA ASP A 52 -4.64 26.60 23.51
C ASP A 52 -3.10 26.52 23.71
N ALA A 53 -2.29 26.67 22.65
CA ALA A 53 -0.83 26.64 22.66
C ALA A 53 -0.22 28.02 22.36
N SER A 54 0.87 28.35 23.05
CA SER A 54 1.67 29.57 22.82
C SER A 54 2.79 29.35 21.81
N ASP A 55 3.26 28.10 21.65
CA ASP A 55 4.35 27.70 20.77
C ASP A 55 4.18 26.24 20.30
N ARG A 56 5.15 25.75 19.50
CA ARG A 56 5.11 24.41 18.92
C ARG A 56 5.29 23.30 19.94
N ASP A 57 6.07 23.53 21.00
CA ASP A 57 6.31 22.51 22.03
C ASP A 57 5.05 22.32 22.88
N GLU A 58 4.36 23.42 23.25
CA GLU A 58 3.08 23.35 23.94
C GLU A 58 1.99 22.73 23.06
N LEU A 59 1.98 23.05 21.74
CA LEU A 59 1.07 22.39 20.80
C LEU A 59 1.30 20.87 20.75
N ALA A 60 2.55 20.42 20.68
CA ALA A 60 2.88 19.00 20.70
C ALA A 60 2.38 18.32 21.98
N VAL A 61 2.57 18.96 23.13
CA VAL A 61 2.06 18.47 24.43
C VAL A 61 0.53 18.40 24.42
N ASN A 62 -0.15 19.45 23.96
CA ASN A 62 -1.63 19.50 23.90
C ASN A 62 -2.22 18.38 23.04
N ILE A 63 -1.58 18.07 21.91
CA ILE A 63 -1.98 16.96 21.06
C ILE A 63 -1.70 15.61 21.73
N ALA A 64 -0.51 15.44 22.32
CA ALA A 64 -0.10 14.20 22.99
C ALA A 64 -0.99 13.86 24.20
N MET A 65 -1.49 14.88 24.90
CA MET A 65 -2.41 14.74 26.03
C MET A 65 -3.84 14.37 25.62
N ASN A 66 -4.13 14.24 24.32
CA ASN A 66 -5.40 13.76 23.79
C ASN A 66 -5.24 12.35 23.21
N PRO A 67 -5.41 11.29 24.00
CA PRO A 67 -5.18 9.91 23.56
C PRO A 67 -6.16 9.47 22.47
N GLU A 68 -7.40 9.96 22.50
CA GLU A 68 -8.43 9.65 21.49
C GLU A 68 -8.00 10.20 20.11
N LEU A 69 -7.53 11.46 20.06
CA LEU A 69 -7.00 12.08 18.86
C LEU A 69 -5.78 11.30 18.32
N THR A 70 -4.83 11.01 19.19
CA THR A 70 -3.63 10.27 18.84
C THR A 70 -3.97 8.88 18.30
N GLN A 71 -4.89 8.18 18.94
CA GLN A 71 -5.37 6.87 18.50
C GLN A 71 -6.09 6.93 17.15
N ALA A 72 -6.95 7.94 16.93
CA ALA A 72 -7.66 8.12 15.67
C ALA A 72 -6.69 8.36 14.50
N VAL A 73 -5.71 9.25 14.69
CA VAL A 73 -4.72 9.61 13.67
C VAL A 73 -3.78 8.45 13.36
N ARG A 74 -3.22 7.78 14.40
CA ARG A 74 -2.29 6.66 14.22
C ARG A 74 -2.98 5.37 13.77
N GLY A 75 -4.25 5.16 14.13
CA GLY A 75 -4.99 3.93 13.84
C GLY A 75 -5.58 3.84 12.42
N CYS A 76 -5.41 4.83 11.57
CA CYS A 76 -6.01 4.84 10.22
C CYS A 76 -5.25 3.97 9.24
N PHE A 77 -5.93 2.99 8.63
CA PHE A 77 -5.40 2.10 7.58
C PHE A 77 -5.49 2.67 6.16
N PHE A 78 -6.06 3.84 5.96
CA PHE A 78 -6.35 4.44 4.63
C PHE A 78 -7.17 3.52 3.71
N CYS A 79 -8.03 2.70 4.28
CA CYS A 79 -8.90 1.76 3.54
C CYS A 79 -10.10 2.40 2.86
N THR A 80 -10.33 3.68 3.07
CA THR A 80 -11.40 4.51 2.48
C THR A 80 -12.85 4.14 2.84
N SER A 81 -13.11 3.14 3.69
CA SER A 81 -14.48 2.74 4.07
C SER A 81 -15.31 3.92 4.61
N CYS A 82 -14.72 4.76 5.44
CA CYS A 82 -15.37 5.94 6.00
C CYS A 82 -15.71 7.03 4.96
N LYS A 83 -14.91 7.14 3.88
CA LYS A 83 -15.17 8.06 2.78
C LYS A 83 -16.46 7.66 2.04
N ASN A 84 -16.64 6.38 1.79
CA ASN A 84 -17.79 5.85 1.04
C ASN A 84 -19.12 6.01 1.78
N THR A 85 -19.08 6.22 3.11
CA THR A 85 -20.27 6.41 3.95
C THR A 85 -20.54 7.88 4.31
N CYS A 86 -19.69 8.80 3.90
CA CYS A 86 -19.83 10.22 4.23
C CYS A 86 -20.84 10.91 3.30
N PHE A 87 -22.01 11.30 3.82
CA PHE A 87 -23.02 12.04 3.06
C PHE A 87 -22.57 13.44 2.62
N ALA A 88 -21.64 14.06 3.36
CA ALA A 88 -21.04 15.34 2.97
C ALA A 88 -19.86 15.17 2.01
N HIS A 89 -19.61 13.95 1.51
CA HIS A 89 -18.53 13.61 0.59
C HIS A 89 -17.13 14.05 1.06
N ASN A 90 -16.93 14.16 2.36
CA ASN A 90 -15.62 14.49 2.93
C ASN A 90 -14.63 13.32 2.73
N ASP A 91 -13.40 13.64 2.34
CA ASP A 91 -12.32 12.65 2.27
C ASP A 91 -11.63 12.51 3.63
N VAL A 92 -12.07 11.53 4.41
CA VAL A 92 -11.49 11.23 5.73
C VAL A 92 -10.00 10.95 5.64
N CYS A 93 -9.58 10.26 4.59
CA CYS A 93 -8.15 9.96 4.41
C CYS A 93 -7.33 11.23 4.22
N ASP A 94 -7.87 12.23 3.56
CA ASP A 94 -7.20 13.52 3.36
C ASP A 94 -6.95 14.22 4.72
N LEU A 95 -7.95 14.26 5.59
CA LEU A 95 -7.77 14.81 6.94
C LEU A 95 -6.66 14.08 7.72
N ILE A 96 -6.68 12.74 7.70
CA ILE A 96 -5.70 11.95 8.45
C ILE A 96 -4.28 12.09 7.85
N TYR A 97 -4.15 12.18 6.52
CA TYR A 97 -2.86 12.46 5.90
C TYR A 97 -2.27 13.77 6.44
N HIS A 98 -3.04 14.85 6.42
CA HIS A 98 -2.59 16.15 6.93
C HIS A 98 -2.32 16.14 8.44
N ALA A 99 -3.14 15.43 9.22
CA ALA A 99 -2.87 15.28 10.65
C ALA A 99 -1.54 14.54 10.92
N ARG A 100 -1.16 13.57 10.08
CA ARG A 100 0.14 12.91 10.20
C ARG A 100 1.31 13.78 9.76
N VAL A 101 1.12 14.71 8.82
CA VAL A 101 2.14 15.74 8.51
C VAL A 101 2.44 16.58 9.75
N ASP A 102 1.39 17.12 10.39
CA ASP A 102 1.57 17.90 11.61
C ASP A 102 2.17 17.04 12.74
N PHE A 103 1.78 15.78 12.89
CA PHE A 103 2.38 14.87 13.87
C PHE A 103 3.88 14.64 13.62
N GLN A 104 4.29 14.49 12.35
CA GLN A 104 5.72 14.40 12.00
C GLN A 104 6.46 15.69 12.34
N ASN A 105 5.91 16.83 11.94
CA ASN A 105 6.52 18.14 12.14
C ASN A 105 6.65 18.52 13.62
N LEU A 106 5.76 17.99 14.46
CA LEU A 106 5.77 18.20 15.91
C LEU A 106 6.56 17.12 16.67
N GLY A 107 7.19 16.16 15.99
CA GLY A 107 7.92 15.07 16.63
C GLY A 107 7.06 14.07 17.42
N LEU A 108 5.75 14.03 17.14
CA LEU A 108 4.81 13.15 17.84
C LEU A 108 4.86 11.69 17.33
N ILE A 109 5.57 11.42 16.26
CA ILE A 109 5.82 10.08 15.74
C ILE A 109 7.32 9.83 15.78
N GLU A 110 7.76 8.90 16.61
CA GLU A 110 9.16 8.52 16.73
C GLU A 110 9.66 7.84 15.46
N ARG A 111 10.88 8.16 15.01
CA ARG A 111 11.46 7.65 13.77
C ARG A 111 11.45 6.13 13.70
N GLY A 112 11.84 5.43 14.73
CA GLY A 112 11.83 3.98 14.80
C GLY A 112 10.46 3.34 14.60
N SER A 113 9.37 4.08 14.91
CA SER A 113 8.00 3.60 14.75
C SER A 113 7.52 3.51 13.30
N TYR A 114 8.25 4.09 12.33
CA TYR A 114 7.86 4.07 10.92
C TYR A 114 9.00 3.76 9.95
N SER A 115 10.14 3.32 10.46
CA SER A 115 11.31 2.96 9.64
C SER A 115 10.97 1.99 8.51
N SER A 116 10.06 1.05 8.73
CA SER A 116 9.60 0.10 7.70
C SER A 116 8.84 0.72 6.52
N VAL A 117 8.43 1.98 6.62
CA VAL A 117 7.71 2.69 5.55
C VAL A 117 8.59 3.73 4.82
N LEU A 118 9.86 3.87 5.20
CA LEU A 118 10.82 4.78 4.56
C LEU A 118 11.38 4.20 3.25
N VAL A 119 10.50 3.91 2.33
CA VAL A 119 10.74 3.19 1.07
C VAL A 119 11.46 4.02 -0.02
N ASP A 120 11.88 5.22 0.29
CA ASP A 120 12.69 6.10 -0.56
C ASP A 120 14.18 6.09 -0.18
N GLN A 121 14.54 5.38 0.89
CA GLN A 121 15.92 5.20 1.31
C GLN A 121 16.58 4.08 0.50
N GLU A 122 17.89 4.16 0.34
CA GLU A 122 18.70 3.11 -0.30
C GLU A 122 18.46 1.75 0.37
N TRP A 123 18.43 1.75 1.70
CA TRP A 123 18.18 0.57 2.52
C TRP A 123 16.82 0.67 3.22
N ASP A 124 15.76 0.43 2.50
CA ASP A 124 14.45 0.16 3.09
C ASP A 124 14.28 -1.34 3.36
N ILE A 125 13.17 -1.71 4.01
CA ILE A 125 12.93 -3.11 4.41
C ILE A 125 12.95 -4.09 3.22
N PHE A 126 12.50 -3.68 2.03
CA PHE A 126 12.44 -4.53 0.85
C PHE A 126 13.81 -4.60 0.16
N THR A 127 14.51 -3.47 0.02
CA THR A 127 15.86 -3.43 -0.59
C THR A 127 16.87 -4.12 0.29
N ALA A 128 16.84 -3.94 1.62
CA ALA A 128 17.68 -4.68 2.55
C ALA A 128 17.42 -6.19 2.49
N TYR A 129 16.15 -6.61 2.50
CA TYR A 129 15.80 -8.02 2.35
C TYR A 129 16.37 -8.61 1.05
N ARG A 130 16.13 -7.95 -0.07
CA ARG A 130 16.64 -8.42 -1.38
C ARG A 130 18.14 -8.49 -1.43
N ALA A 131 18.83 -7.46 -0.94
CA ALA A 131 20.30 -7.42 -0.95
C ALA A 131 20.91 -8.56 -0.11
N ILE A 132 20.38 -8.80 1.10
CA ILE A 132 20.86 -9.86 1.99
C ILE A 132 20.64 -11.24 1.37
N HIS A 133 19.55 -11.44 0.63
CA HIS A 133 19.22 -12.73 0.03
C HIS A 133 19.58 -12.85 -1.47
N GLY A 134 20.36 -11.91 -2.00
CA GLY A 134 20.88 -11.97 -3.38
C GLY A 134 19.81 -11.81 -4.46
N ILE A 135 18.69 -11.14 -4.17
CA ILE A 135 17.60 -10.91 -5.10
C ILE A 135 17.84 -9.61 -5.87
N GLY A 136 18.08 -9.68 -7.17
CA GLY A 136 18.32 -8.52 -8.03
C GLY A 136 17.55 -8.61 -9.35
N PHE A 137 17.29 -7.45 -9.95
CA PHE A 137 16.55 -7.30 -11.22
C PHE A 137 17.25 -6.32 -12.18
N SER A 138 18.55 -6.10 -12.01
CA SER A 138 19.32 -5.18 -12.87
C SER A 138 19.29 -5.57 -14.35
N ASP A 139 19.12 -6.84 -14.64
CA ASP A 139 18.94 -7.38 -15.98
C ASP A 139 17.59 -7.04 -16.63
N LEU A 140 16.59 -6.69 -15.83
CA LEU A 140 15.25 -6.35 -16.25
C LEU A 140 14.99 -4.84 -16.34
N THR A 141 15.85 -4.03 -15.73
CA THR A 141 15.78 -2.56 -15.76
C THR A 141 16.57 -2.02 -16.96
N ARG A 142 15.92 -1.80 -18.11
CA ARG A 142 16.57 -1.46 -19.39
C ARG A 142 16.67 0.04 -19.67
N HIS A 143 16.07 0.86 -18.82
CA HIS A 143 15.93 2.30 -19.04
C HIS A 143 16.97 3.13 -18.28
N ILE A 144 17.99 2.53 -17.70
CA ILE A 144 19.01 3.28 -16.97
C ILE A 144 19.68 4.22 -17.97
N ALA A 145 19.22 5.48 -17.98
CA ALA A 145 19.93 6.57 -18.62
C ALA A 145 21.22 6.79 -17.82
N THR A 146 22.31 6.19 -18.26
CA THR A 146 23.62 6.72 -17.89
C THR A 146 23.74 8.07 -18.62
N ALA A 147 24.34 9.05 -17.94
CA ALA A 147 24.52 10.41 -18.48
C ALA A 147 25.26 10.45 -19.85
N GLU A 148 25.65 9.31 -20.40
CA GLU A 148 26.36 9.14 -21.67
C GLU A 148 25.44 8.70 -22.83
N HIS A 149 24.17 8.37 -22.58
CA HIS A 149 23.23 7.94 -23.64
C HIS A 149 21.91 8.73 -23.53
N ASP A 150 21.81 9.78 -24.32
CA ASP A 150 20.64 10.67 -24.44
C ASP A 150 19.43 10.05 -25.17
N ALA A 151 19.41 8.76 -25.44
CA ALA A 151 18.30 8.10 -26.13
C ALA A 151 17.40 7.40 -25.09
N ALA A 152 16.11 7.75 -25.08
CA ALA A 152 15.10 6.98 -24.36
C ALA A 152 15.19 5.49 -24.74
N ALA A 153 15.03 4.59 -23.78
CA ALA A 153 14.92 3.18 -24.06
C ALA A 153 13.67 2.97 -24.89
N ASP A 154 13.77 2.26 -26.00
CA ASP A 154 12.66 1.95 -26.91
C ASP A 154 11.87 0.75 -26.37
N CYS A 155 11.18 0.94 -25.23
CA CYS A 155 10.32 -0.07 -24.63
C CYS A 155 8.86 0.19 -24.98
N GLU A 156 8.09 -0.86 -25.19
CA GLU A 156 6.65 -0.81 -25.42
C GLU A 156 5.89 -0.82 -24.10
N LEU A 157 6.40 -1.62 -23.14
CA LEU A 157 5.81 -1.79 -21.82
C LEU A 157 6.79 -1.41 -20.70
N ALA A 158 6.21 -0.93 -19.59
CA ALA A 158 6.87 -0.88 -18.30
C ALA A 158 6.16 -1.83 -17.34
N PHE A 159 6.90 -2.66 -16.63
CA PHE A 159 6.38 -3.54 -15.60
C PHE A 159 6.62 -2.94 -14.22
N PHE A 160 5.57 -2.73 -13.45
CA PHE A 160 5.64 -2.27 -12.07
C PHE A 160 5.17 -3.37 -11.11
N PRO A 161 6.07 -4.25 -10.63
CA PRO A 161 5.71 -5.36 -9.72
C PRO A 161 5.26 -4.88 -8.36
N GLY A 162 5.80 -3.73 -7.90
CA GLY A 162 5.67 -3.24 -6.55
C GLY A 162 6.62 -3.96 -5.57
N CYS A 163 6.86 -3.31 -4.43
CA CYS A 163 7.89 -3.73 -3.47
C CYS A 163 7.70 -5.14 -2.89
N ALA A 164 6.46 -5.50 -2.52
CA ALA A 164 6.19 -6.79 -1.88
C ALA A 164 6.31 -7.99 -2.84
N LEU A 165 5.87 -7.86 -4.09
CA LEU A 165 6.04 -8.94 -5.07
C LEU A 165 7.51 -9.13 -5.42
N ALA A 166 8.22 -8.02 -5.71
CA ALA A 166 9.64 -8.06 -6.05
C ALA A 166 10.50 -8.65 -4.93
N ALA A 167 10.18 -8.37 -3.67
CA ALA A 167 10.93 -8.90 -2.54
C ALA A 167 10.59 -10.35 -2.21
N TYR A 168 9.31 -10.69 -2.14
CA TYR A 168 8.87 -11.97 -1.56
C TYR A 168 8.51 -13.03 -2.60
N GLY A 169 8.39 -12.65 -3.88
CA GLY A 169 8.12 -13.56 -5.00
C GLY A 169 9.02 -13.29 -6.21
N PRO A 170 10.38 -13.36 -6.06
CA PRO A 170 11.29 -13.00 -7.14
C PRO A 170 11.11 -13.86 -8.39
N GLU A 171 10.93 -15.16 -8.26
CA GLU A 171 10.72 -16.06 -9.39
C GLU A 171 9.37 -15.79 -10.09
N LEU A 172 8.33 -15.51 -9.33
CA LEU A 172 7.03 -15.09 -9.85
C LEU A 172 7.14 -13.73 -10.57
N THR A 173 7.93 -12.81 -10.03
CA THR A 173 8.22 -11.51 -10.66
C THR A 173 8.89 -11.70 -12.03
N ARG A 174 9.89 -12.57 -12.13
CA ARG A 174 10.58 -12.89 -13.39
C ARG A 174 9.66 -13.59 -14.39
N GLU A 175 8.84 -14.53 -13.95
CA GLU A 175 7.87 -15.21 -14.80
C GLU A 175 6.84 -14.23 -15.38
N ILE A 176 6.32 -13.32 -14.57
CA ILE A 176 5.40 -12.27 -15.03
C ILE A 176 6.11 -11.37 -16.05
N PHE A 177 7.34 -10.93 -15.77
CA PHE A 177 8.11 -10.08 -16.68
C PHE A 177 8.30 -10.75 -18.05
N SER A 178 8.77 -12.00 -18.07
CA SER A 178 8.93 -12.76 -19.33
C SER A 178 7.63 -12.91 -20.09
N THR A 179 6.52 -13.16 -19.38
CA THR A 179 5.19 -13.25 -20.02
C THR A 179 4.77 -11.91 -20.65
N LEU A 180 5.06 -10.79 -19.98
CA LEU A 180 4.77 -9.47 -20.55
C LEU A 180 5.62 -9.18 -21.80
N GLU A 181 6.90 -9.58 -21.84
CA GLU A 181 7.73 -9.48 -23.04
C GLU A 181 7.19 -10.32 -24.18
N ASP A 182 6.78 -11.55 -23.90
CA ASP A 182 6.23 -12.46 -24.93
C ASP A 182 4.92 -11.95 -25.52
N LEU A 183 4.08 -11.29 -24.74
CA LEU A 183 2.76 -10.82 -25.16
C LEU A 183 2.77 -9.39 -25.71
N GLY A 184 3.55 -8.50 -25.13
CA GLY A 184 3.45 -7.07 -25.38
C GLY A 184 4.75 -6.41 -25.86
N GLY A 185 5.80 -7.19 -26.15
CA GLY A 185 7.05 -6.71 -26.72
C GLY A 185 8.06 -6.21 -25.68
N LYS A 186 9.02 -5.42 -26.13
CA LYS A 186 10.15 -4.99 -25.31
C LYS A 186 9.70 -4.30 -24.04
N THR A 187 9.99 -4.92 -22.92
CA THR A 187 9.55 -4.52 -21.57
C THR A 187 10.72 -4.07 -20.72
N THR A 188 10.50 -3.07 -19.85
CA THR A 188 11.42 -2.69 -18.77
C THR A 188 10.72 -2.81 -17.43
N MET A 189 11.48 -3.13 -16.37
CA MET A 189 10.96 -3.14 -15.00
C MET A 189 11.25 -1.80 -14.32
N ILE A 190 10.25 -1.24 -13.67
CA ILE A 190 10.40 -0.09 -12.78
C ILE A 190 10.52 -0.62 -11.35
N ASP A 191 11.73 -0.68 -10.85
CA ASP A 191 12.09 -1.32 -9.56
C ASP A 191 12.08 -0.32 -8.41
N HIS A 192 10.91 0.28 -8.16
CA HIS A 192 10.70 1.21 -7.06
C HIS A 192 9.42 0.90 -6.28
N CYS A 193 9.31 1.50 -5.09
CA CYS A 193 8.04 1.55 -4.38
C CYS A 193 7.15 2.68 -4.91
N CYS A 194 5.84 2.49 -4.89
CA CYS A 194 4.86 3.49 -5.35
C CYS A 194 4.73 4.72 -4.43
N GLY A 195 5.50 4.85 -3.36
CA GLY A 195 5.48 5.97 -2.41
C GLY A 195 4.30 5.99 -1.43
N SER A 196 3.30 5.12 -1.59
CA SER A 196 2.13 5.09 -0.70
C SER A 196 2.47 4.89 0.78
N PRO A 197 3.48 4.10 1.18
CA PRO A 197 3.90 3.99 2.57
C PRO A 197 4.39 5.31 3.16
N LEU A 198 5.24 6.05 2.45
CA LEU A 198 5.72 7.39 2.86
C LEU A 198 4.56 8.36 3.06
N LYS A 199 3.68 8.44 2.06
CA LYS A 199 2.50 9.30 2.15
C LYS A 199 1.63 8.96 3.35
N SER A 200 1.41 7.68 3.60
CA SER A 200 0.59 7.23 4.74
C SER A 200 1.23 7.52 6.10
N ALA A 201 2.53 7.71 6.17
CA ALA A 201 3.24 8.12 7.37
C ALA A 201 3.33 9.66 7.55
N GLY A 202 2.88 10.46 6.57
CA GLY A 202 2.93 11.93 6.63
C GLY A 202 4.10 12.57 5.88
N PHE A 203 4.93 11.79 5.16
CA PHE A 203 6.07 12.29 4.39
C PHE A 203 5.68 12.61 2.95
N PHE A 204 4.87 13.65 2.75
CA PHE A 204 4.36 14.00 1.42
C PHE A 204 5.46 14.37 0.44
N ASP A 205 6.35 15.30 0.81
CA ASP A 205 7.41 15.78 -0.08
C ASP A 205 8.32 14.63 -0.55
N ARG A 206 8.66 13.72 0.38
CA ARG A 206 9.48 12.55 0.06
C ARG A 206 8.74 11.58 -0.86
N ALA A 207 7.43 11.36 -0.63
CA ALA A 207 6.60 10.55 -1.50
C ALA A 207 6.47 11.15 -2.89
N GLU A 208 6.34 12.47 -2.99
CA GLU A 208 6.28 13.19 -4.26
C GLU A 208 7.59 13.13 -5.03
N ALA A 209 8.73 13.36 -4.36
CA ALA A 209 10.05 13.23 -4.97
C ALA A 209 10.31 11.80 -5.51
N LEU A 210 9.85 10.75 -4.80
CA LEU A 210 9.91 9.38 -5.30
C LEU A 210 9.01 9.18 -6.54
N CYS A 211 7.80 9.71 -6.49
CA CYS A 211 6.86 9.67 -7.62
C CYS A 211 7.40 10.41 -8.85
N ASP A 212 8.10 11.53 -8.66
CA ASP A 212 8.71 12.30 -9.75
C ASP A 212 9.82 11.49 -10.44
N ARG A 213 10.65 10.79 -9.68
CA ARG A 213 11.67 9.87 -10.23
C ARG A 213 11.02 8.77 -11.07
N ILE A 214 9.98 8.10 -10.54
CA ILE A 214 9.25 7.05 -11.29
C ILE A 214 8.65 7.61 -12.58
N SER A 215 8.07 8.80 -12.53
CA SER A 215 7.51 9.47 -13.70
C SER A 215 8.56 9.76 -14.78
N ALA A 216 9.74 10.25 -14.37
CA ALA A 216 10.86 10.48 -15.27
C ALA A 216 11.39 9.19 -15.88
N GLU A 217 11.50 8.12 -15.10
CA GLU A 217 11.91 6.80 -15.59
C GLU A 217 10.91 6.22 -16.60
N LEU A 218 9.61 6.31 -16.34
CA LEU A 218 8.58 5.89 -17.28
C LEU A 218 8.67 6.66 -18.61
N GLN A 219 8.87 7.98 -18.54
CA GLN A 219 9.04 8.78 -19.76
C GLN A 219 10.31 8.40 -20.52
N SER A 220 11.45 8.21 -19.83
CA SER A 220 12.72 7.83 -20.45
C SER A 220 12.71 6.41 -21.02
N SER A 221 11.87 5.52 -20.51
CA SER A 221 11.74 4.16 -21.03
C SER A 221 11.08 4.09 -22.40
N GLY A 222 10.33 5.11 -22.81
CA GLY A 222 9.54 5.11 -24.04
C GLY A 222 8.23 4.32 -23.95
N ALA A 223 7.97 3.63 -22.84
CA ALA A 223 6.80 2.77 -22.64
C ALA A 223 5.49 3.56 -22.80
N LYS A 224 4.52 2.94 -23.47
CA LYS A 224 3.17 3.49 -23.66
C LYS A 224 2.18 2.94 -22.62
N THR A 225 2.52 1.84 -22.01
CA THR A 225 1.69 1.21 -20.97
C THR A 225 2.56 0.78 -19.81
N VAL A 226 2.13 1.09 -18.58
CA VAL A 226 2.70 0.53 -17.35
C VAL A 226 1.73 -0.49 -16.77
N VAL A 227 2.18 -1.74 -16.65
CA VAL A 227 1.41 -2.86 -16.11
C VAL A 227 1.72 -3.01 -14.63
N CYS A 228 0.69 -2.91 -13.79
CA CYS A 228 0.79 -2.98 -12.33
C CYS A 228 0.10 -4.24 -11.78
N VAL A 229 0.75 -4.92 -10.83
CA VAL A 229 0.18 -6.11 -10.16
C VAL A 229 -0.75 -5.72 -9.01
N CYS A 230 -0.41 -4.66 -8.28
CA CYS A 230 -1.14 -4.22 -7.09
C CYS A 230 -2.10 -3.07 -7.41
N PRO A 231 -3.39 -3.13 -7.01
CA PRO A 231 -4.33 -2.03 -7.20
C PRO A 231 -3.89 -0.71 -6.55
N GLY A 232 -3.21 -0.80 -5.40
CA GLY A 232 -2.64 0.38 -4.72
C GLY A 232 -1.54 1.05 -5.54
N CYS A 233 -0.65 0.26 -6.13
CA CYS A 233 0.41 0.75 -7.00
C CYS A 233 -0.17 1.41 -8.26
N ALA A 234 -1.14 0.78 -8.91
CA ALA A 234 -1.79 1.37 -10.09
C ALA A 234 -2.48 2.70 -9.78
N ASN A 235 -3.18 2.79 -8.64
CA ASN A 235 -3.79 4.05 -8.21
C ASN A 235 -2.75 5.14 -7.92
N ALA A 236 -1.64 4.78 -7.29
CA ALA A 236 -0.53 5.70 -7.06
C ALA A 236 0.07 6.17 -8.40
N MET A 237 0.28 5.25 -9.33
CA MET A 237 0.83 5.53 -10.66
C MET A 237 -0.05 6.48 -11.47
N ARG A 238 -1.37 6.22 -11.55
CA ARG A 238 -2.32 7.12 -12.23
C ARG A 238 -2.28 8.53 -11.65
N LYS A 239 -2.22 8.66 -10.32
CA LYS A 239 -2.13 9.96 -9.66
C LYS A 239 -0.79 10.67 -9.92
N THR A 240 0.30 9.91 -9.94
CA THR A 240 1.64 10.42 -10.22
C THR A 240 1.73 10.99 -11.63
N LEU A 241 1.32 10.22 -12.63
CA LEU A 241 1.33 10.66 -14.03
C LEU A 241 0.43 11.88 -14.25
N ALA A 242 -0.79 11.87 -13.69
CA ALA A 242 -1.71 13.01 -13.79
C ALA A 242 -1.15 14.27 -13.12
N ARG A 243 -0.55 14.15 -11.93
CA ARG A 243 0.07 15.29 -11.23
C ARG A 243 1.23 15.90 -12.05
N ASN A 244 2.02 15.05 -12.67
CA ASN A 244 3.21 15.47 -13.42
C ASN A 244 2.90 15.86 -14.87
N GLY A 245 1.62 15.87 -15.25
CA GLY A 245 1.21 16.22 -16.63
C GLY A 245 1.77 15.25 -17.68
N VAL A 246 2.00 13.99 -17.31
CA VAL A 246 2.51 12.96 -18.23
C VAL A 246 1.33 12.30 -18.92
N ASP A 247 1.10 12.72 -20.15
CA ASP A 247 0.08 12.15 -21.01
C ASP A 247 0.67 11.04 -21.90
N GLY A 248 -0.18 10.12 -22.36
CA GLY A 248 0.19 9.09 -23.33
C GLY A 248 0.80 7.82 -22.74
N ILE A 249 0.87 7.69 -21.39
CA ILE A 249 1.20 6.44 -20.71
C ILE A 249 -0.05 5.89 -20.02
N ALA A 250 -0.55 4.74 -20.50
CA ALA A 250 -1.67 4.04 -19.89
C ALA A 250 -1.23 3.29 -18.62
N VAL A 251 -2.07 3.25 -17.59
CA VAL A 251 -1.85 2.43 -16.38
C VAL A 251 -2.85 1.30 -16.36
N GLU A 252 -2.37 0.09 -16.54
CA GLU A 252 -3.18 -1.11 -16.68
C GLU A 252 -2.93 -2.10 -15.53
N SER A 253 -3.95 -2.87 -15.13
CA SER A 253 -3.76 -4.00 -14.23
C SER A 253 -3.16 -5.19 -14.99
N LEU A 254 -2.37 -6.02 -14.30
CA LEU A 254 -1.87 -7.26 -14.89
C LEU A 254 -3.03 -8.15 -15.36
N SER A 255 -4.14 -8.21 -14.61
CA SER A 255 -5.31 -9.01 -15.00
C SER A 255 -5.94 -8.51 -16.29
N SER A 256 -6.13 -7.18 -16.43
CA SER A 256 -6.67 -6.56 -17.65
C SER A 256 -5.77 -6.81 -18.85
N PHE A 257 -4.47 -6.59 -18.68
CA PHE A 257 -3.48 -6.84 -19.72
C PHE A 257 -3.51 -8.29 -20.23
N LEU A 258 -3.51 -9.25 -19.32
CA LEU A 258 -3.54 -10.68 -19.66
C LEU A 258 -4.85 -11.08 -20.34
N VAL A 259 -5.99 -10.56 -19.90
CA VAL A 259 -7.29 -10.77 -20.55
C VAL A 259 -7.29 -10.18 -21.97
N GLY A 260 -6.78 -8.95 -22.11
CA GLY A 260 -6.69 -8.27 -23.41
C GLY A 260 -5.83 -9.02 -24.45
N HIS A 261 -4.86 -9.81 -23.98
CA HIS A 261 -3.98 -10.64 -24.81
C HIS A 261 -4.41 -12.11 -24.88
N ASN A 262 -5.63 -12.44 -24.41
CA ASN A 262 -6.17 -13.82 -24.40
C ASN A 262 -5.25 -14.84 -23.71
N PHE A 263 -4.55 -14.40 -22.65
CA PHE A 263 -3.67 -15.27 -21.88
C PHE A 263 -4.47 -16.34 -21.15
N THR A 264 -4.01 -17.57 -21.24
CA THR A 264 -4.61 -18.70 -20.52
C THR A 264 -3.80 -18.98 -19.25
N PRO A 265 -4.41 -18.99 -18.06
CA PRO A 265 -3.73 -19.38 -16.83
C PRO A 265 -3.03 -20.73 -16.95
N LYS A 266 -1.80 -20.83 -16.46
CA LYS A 266 -0.97 -22.04 -16.53
C LYS A 266 -1.37 -23.08 -15.48
N ARG A 267 -2.22 -22.72 -14.51
CA ARG A 267 -2.67 -23.59 -13.42
C ARG A 267 -4.17 -23.75 -13.43
N SER A 268 -4.63 -24.93 -12.97
CA SER A 268 -6.03 -25.16 -12.63
C SER A 268 -6.37 -24.47 -11.31
N LEU A 269 -7.64 -24.08 -11.17
CA LEU A 269 -8.15 -23.59 -9.89
C LEU A 269 -8.09 -24.68 -8.82
N PRO A 270 -7.89 -24.31 -7.54
CA PRO A 270 -8.00 -25.25 -6.42
C PRO A 270 -9.39 -25.88 -6.36
N GLU A 271 -9.46 -27.13 -5.89
CA GLU A 271 -10.75 -27.81 -5.64
C GLU A 271 -11.49 -27.25 -4.41
N THR A 272 -10.76 -26.56 -3.53
CA THR A 272 -11.31 -25.90 -2.34
C THR A 272 -12.17 -24.68 -2.73
N PRO A 273 -13.19 -24.33 -1.93
CA PRO A 273 -14.00 -23.14 -2.17
C PRO A 273 -13.14 -21.89 -2.24
N LEU A 274 -13.30 -21.10 -3.28
CA LEU A 274 -12.58 -19.82 -3.45
C LEU A 274 -13.31 -18.71 -2.71
N MET A 275 -12.56 -17.94 -1.95
CA MET A 275 -13.04 -16.73 -1.28
C MET A 275 -12.18 -15.54 -1.71
N LEU A 276 -12.78 -14.60 -2.44
CA LEU A 276 -12.06 -13.46 -3.01
C LEU A 276 -11.98 -12.30 -2.02
N SER A 277 -10.77 -11.95 -1.62
CA SER A 277 -10.53 -10.78 -0.78
C SER A 277 -10.37 -9.53 -1.65
N LYS A 278 -11.46 -8.77 -1.85
CA LYS A 278 -11.40 -7.51 -2.59
C LYS A 278 -10.40 -6.56 -1.92
N SER A 279 -9.47 -6.02 -2.70
CA SER A 279 -8.52 -5.01 -2.20
C SER A 279 -9.26 -3.72 -1.82
N CYS A 280 -8.89 -3.10 -0.71
CA CYS A 280 -9.43 -1.80 -0.31
C CYS A 280 -9.08 -0.66 -1.30
N GLN A 281 -8.07 -0.87 -2.16
CA GLN A 281 -7.68 0.05 -3.21
C GLN A 281 -8.39 -0.21 -4.55
N ASP A 282 -9.11 -1.30 -4.66
CA ASP A 282 -10.00 -1.61 -5.79
C ASP A 282 -11.41 -1.04 -5.50
N ARG A 283 -11.56 0.27 -5.71
CA ARG A 283 -12.74 1.01 -5.25
C ARG A 283 -13.99 0.70 -6.06
N ASP A 284 -13.85 0.64 -7.36
CA ASP A 284 -14.91 0.37 -8.34
C ASP A 284 -15.15 -1.12 -8.60
N GLY A 285 -14.25 -1.98 -8.15
CA GLY A 285 -14.34 -3.43 -8.36
C GLY A 285 -13.71 -3.92 -9.65
N ALA A 286 -13.15 -3.04 -10.45
CA ALA A 286 -12.61 -3.38 -11.76
C ALA A 286 -11.49 -4.43 -11.69
N TYR A 287 -10.59 -4.33 -10.70
CA TYR A 287 -9.54 -5.34 -10.51
C TYR A 287 -10.09 -6.71 -10.14
N LEU A 288 -11.12 -6.75 -9.30
CA LEU A 288 -11.80 -8.00 -8.93
C LEU A 288 -12.46 -8.63 -10.16
N GLU A 289 -13.22 -7.84 -10.92
CA GLU A 289 -13.91 -8.31 -12.13
C GLU A 289 -12.93 -8.84 -13.18
N GLU A 290 -11.86 -8.09 -13.45
CA GLU A 290 -10.80 -8.50 -14.39
C GLU A 290 -10.09 -9.77 -13.92
N THR A 291 -9.83 -9.89 -12.62
CA THR A 291 -9.23 -11.11 -12.04
C THR A 291 -10.17 -12.31 -12.17
N CYS A 292 -11.46 -12.15 -11.90
CA CYS A 292 -12.46 -13.19 -12.10
C CYS A 292 -12.51 -13.64 -13.55
N ARG A 293 -12.52 -12.68 -14.48
CA ARG A 293 -12.53 -12.96 -15.93
C ARG A 293 -11.27 -13.72 -16.37
N LEU A 294 -10.09 -13.31 -15.88
CA LEU A 294 -8.82 -13.99 -16.15
C LEU A 294 -8.84 -15.44 -15.65
N LEU A 295 -9.38 -15.67 -14.46
CA LEU A 295 -9.44 -17.00 -13.83
C LEU A 295 -10.60 -17.86 -14.36
N GLY A 296 -11.48 -17.33 -15.22
CA GLY A 296 -12.67 -18.03 -15.69
C GLY A 296 -13.70 -18.26 -14.55
N ILE A 297 -13.71 -17.40 -13.55
CA ILE A 297 -14.65 -17.44 -12.43
C ILE A 297 -15.82 -16.51 -12.76
N ASP A 298 -17.06 -17.01 -12.60
CA ASP A 298 -18.23 -16.15 -12.68
C ASP A 298 -18.25 -15.15 -11.53
N VAL A 299 -18.32 -13.85 -11.86
CA VAL A 299 -18.24 -12.76 -10.87
C VAL A 299 -19.36 -12.82 -9.81
N GLU A 300 -20.47 -13.43 -10.14
CA GLU A 300 -21.62 -13.58 -9.24
C GLU A 300 -21.51 -14.78 -8.29
N THR A 301 -20.59 -15.72 -8.57
CA THR A 301 -20.52 -17.02 -7.84
C THR A 301 -19.53 -17.01 -6.67
N PRO A 302 -18.36 -16.32 -6.70
CA PRO A 302 -17.42 -16.40 -5.59
C PRO A 302 -17.92 -15.61 -4.38
N THR A 303 -17.65 -16.13 -3.21
CA THR A 303 -17.83 -15.36 -1.98
C THR A 303 -16.78 -14.24 -1.93
N VAL A 304 -17.23 -13.02 -2.15
CA VAL A 304 -16.39 -11.83 -2.06
C VAL A 304 -16.51 -11.22 -0.67
N PHE A 305 -15.40 -11.04 0.01
CA PHE A 305 -15.39 -10.32 1.27
C PHE A 305 -14.63 -9.00 1.18
N HIS A 306 -15.22 -7.98 1.77
CA HIS A 306 -14.78 -6.61 1.73
C HIS A 306 -14.09 -6.20 3.04
N GLY A 307 -13.37 -5.11 3.02
CA GLY A 307 -12.73 -4.50 4.20
C GLY A 307 -11.20 -4.46 4.08
N CYS A 308 -10.55 -4.00 5.14
CA CYS A 308 -9.12 -3.80 5.18
C CYS A 308 -8.38 -5.03 5.70
N CYS A 309 -7.28 -5.42 5.06
CA CYS A 309 -6.40 -6.49 5.56
C CYS A 309 -5.55 -6.07 6.76
N GLY A 310 -5.51 -4.78 7.10
CA GLY A 310 -4.69 -4.25 8.19
C GLY A 310 -3.27 -3.82 7.80
N ALA A 311 -2.85 -4.00 6.56
CA ALA A 311 -1.47 -3.67 6.16
C ALA A 311 -1.20 -2.18 5.95
N GLY A 312 -2.25 -1.39 5.64
CA GLY A 312 -2.10 0.02 5.25
C GLY A 312 -1.79 0.95 6.41
N GLY A 313 -1.43 2.21 6.06
CA GLY A 313 -1.39 3.30 7.00
C GLY A 313 -0.27 3.27 8.03
N ALA A 314 0.77 2.48 7.83
CA ALA A 314 1.84 2.27 8.82
C ALA A 314 1.33 1.80 10.20
N VAL A 315 0.09 1.29 10.29
CA VAL A 315 -0.51 0.90 11.58
C VAL A 315 0.26 -0.24 12.23
N SER A 316 0.85 -1.16 11.45
CA SER A 316 1.72 -2.22 11.97
C SER A 316 2.91 -1.67 12.76
N SER A 317 3.45 -0.52 12.35
CA SER A 317 4.54 0.18 13.05
C SER A 317 4.05 0.92 14.29
N PHE A 318 2.87 1.55 14.23
CA PHE A 318 2.34 2.35 15.34
C PHE A 318 1.58 1.52 16.38
N ASN A 319 0.89 0.46 15.96
CA ASN A 319 0.08 -0.40 16.81
C ASN A 319 -0.08 -1.80 16.19
N PRO A 320 0.91 -2.71 16.38
CA PRO A 320 0.88 -4.07 15.84
C PRO A 320 -0.37 -4.88 16.27
N ASN A 321 -0.83 -4.68 17.51
CA ASN A 321 -2.02 -5.37 18.02
C ASN A 321 -3.29 -4.96 17.24
N ARG A 322 -3.41 -3.67 16.90
CA ARG A 322 -4.53 -3.17 16.10
C ARG A 322 -4.49 -3.73 14.68
N GLN A 323 -3.29 -3.84 14.11
CA GLN A 323 -3.09 -4.46 12.80
C GLN A 323 -3.51 -5.94 12.83
N ALA A 324 -3.06 -6.70 13.82
CA ALA A 324 -3.41 -8.09 14.01
C ALA A 324 -4.93 -8.29 14.16
N GLN A 325 -5.57 -7.49 15.02
CA GLN A 325 -7.02 -7.51 15.20
C GLN A 325 -7.77 -7.26 13.88
N GLN A 326 -7.32 -6.29 13.07
CA GLN A 326 -7.95 -5.98 11.78
C GLN A 326 -7.82 -7.15 10.80
N SER A 327 -6.69 -7.83 10.80
CA SER A 327 -6.47 -9.03 9.97
C SER A 327 -7.37 -10.19 10.41
N ASP A 328 -7.51 -10.40 11.73
CA ASP A 328 -8.39 -11.43 12.29
C ASP A 328 -9.86 -11.16 11.97
N GLU A 329 -10.33 -9.92 12.16
CA GLU A 329 -11.68 -9.51 11.80
C GLU A 329 -11.96 -9.79 10.32
N LYS A 330 -10.98 -9.53 9.45
CA LYS A 330 -11.10 -9.79 8.02
C LYS A 330 -11.10 -11.28 7.70
N LEU A 331 -10.16 -12.05 8.26
CA LEU A 331 -10.05 -13.48 8.02
C LEU A 331 -11.20 -14.27 8.68
N SER A 332 -11.86 -13.72 9.71
CA SER A 332 -12.96 -14.43 10.40
C SER A 332 -14.16 -14.74 9.51
N VAL A 333 -14.31 -14.00 8.40
CA VAL A 333 -15.38 -14.27 7.41
C VAL A 333 -15.04 -15.40 6.47
N ALA A 334 -13.76 -15.83 6.42
CA ALA A 334 -13.34 -16.95 5.59
C ALA A 334 -13.75 -18.28 6.21
N GLN A 335 -14.37 -19.13 5.39
CA GLN A 335 -14.75 -20.49 5.78
C GLN A 335 -13.50 -21.36 5.88
N ASP A 336 -13.39 -22.16 6.95
CA ASP A 336 -12.31 -23.14 7.09
C ASP A 336 -12.34 -24.15 5.94
N GLY A 337 -11.18 -24.54 5.45
CA GLY A 337 -11.03 -25.39 4.27
C GLY A 337 -11.11 -24.64 2.92
N SER A 338 -11.24 -23.31 2.93
CA SER A 338 -11.26 -22.50 1.70
C SER A 338 -9.88 -21.93 1.33
N THR A 339 -9.76 -21.53 0.07
CA THR A 339 -8.62 -20.75 -0.43
C THR A 339 -9.01 -19.28 -0.51
N VAL A 340 -8.36 -18.44 0.29
CA VAL A 340 -8.47 -16.98 0.26
C VAL A 340 -7.59 -16.43 -0.85
N VAL A 341 -8.18 -15.81 -1.87
CA VAL A 341 -7.48 -15.22 -3.00
C VAL A 341 -7.45 -13.71 -2.87
N THR A 342 -6.28 -13.12 -2.90
CA THR A 342 -6.06 -11.67 -2.79
C THR A 342 -5.60 -11.08 -4.12
N MET A 343 -5.87 -9.77 -4.35
CA MET A 343 -5.41 -9.00 -5.52
C MET A 343 -4.24 -8.06 -5.20
N CYS A 344 -3.70 -8.14 -3.98
CA CYS A 344 -2.64 -7.25 -3.52
C CYS A 344 -1.56 -8.05 -2.79
N PRO A 345 -0.29 -8.04 -3.24
CA PRO A 345 0.78 -8.81 -2.60
C PRO A 345 0.99 -8.49 -1.13
N THR A 346 0.75 -7.23 -0.73
CA THR A 346 0.82 -6.83 0.68
C THR A 346 -0.31 -7.45 1.51
N CYS A 347 -1.52 -7.60 0.95
CA CYS A 347 -2.60 -8.31 1.63
C CYS A 347 -2.25 -9.81 1.78
N THR A 348 -1.67 -10.42 0.74
CA THR A 348 -1.23 -11.82 0.79
C THR A 348 -0.20 -12.03 1.90
N TYR A 349 0.84 -11.19 1.94
CA TYR A 349 1.83 -11.20 3.01
C TYR A 349 1.18 -11.07 4.40
N THR A 350 0.27 -10.11 4.56
CA THR A 350 -0.36 -9.85 5.86
C THR A 350 -1.17 -11.02 6.36
N TYR A 351 -1.92 -11.67 5.47
CA TYR A 351 -2.68 -12.86 5.83
C TYR A 351 -1.79 -14.09 6.07
N ALA A 352 -0.75 -14.29 5.24
CA ALA A 352 0.22 -15.36 5.45
C ALA A 352 0.92 -15.21 6.81
N PHE A 353 1.38 -14.00 7.15
CA PHE A 353 1.98 -13.71 8.44
C PHE A 353 1.01 -13.96 9.60
N ARG A 354 -0.26 -13.58 9.45
CA ARG A 354 -1.26 -13.81 10.49
C ARG A 354 -1.61 -15.28 10.66
N LEU A 355 -1.74 -16.04 9.58
CA LEU A 355 -1.98 -17.47 9.59
C LEU A 355 -0.78 -18.25 10.15
N MET A 356 0.46 -17.77 9.96
CA MET A 356 1.64 -18.33 10.63
C MET A 356 1.55 -18.15 12.15
N GLN A 357 1.11 -16.96 12.62
CA GLN A 357 0.99 -16.69 14.07
C GLN A 357 -0.21 -17.40 14.71
N GLN A 358 -1.31 -17.49 13.98
CA GLN A 358 -2.56 -18.14 14.41
C GLN A 358 -3.06 -19.09 13.30
N PRO A 359 -2.57 -20.33 13.25
CA PRO A 359 -2.92 -21.27 12.21
C PRO A 359 -4.43 -21.56 12.14
N ARG A 360 -4.96 -21.49 10.94
CA ARG A 360 -6.32 -21.92 10.58
C ARG A 360 -6.24 -22.80 9.33
N PRO A 361 -7.20 -23.67 9.07
CA PRO A 361 -7.24 -24.48 7.85
C PRO A 361 -7.69 -23.64 6.64
N LEU A 362 -6.90 -22.63 6.30
CA LEU A 362 -7.10 -21.73 5.17
C LEU A 362 -5.84 -21.75 4.31
N GLU A 363 -6.01 -21.86 3.00
CA GLU A 363 -4.98 -21.47 2.05
C GLU A 363 -5.06 -19.97 1.78
N ASN A 364 -3.91 -19.32 1.61
CA ASN A 364 -3.84 -17.92 1.25
C ASN A 364 -2.97 -17.76 0.00
N LYS A 365 -3.58 -17.29 -1.09
CA LYS A 365 -2.95 -17.13 -2.40
C LYS A 365 -3.10 -15.70 -2.91
N HIS A 366 -2.08 -15.21 -3.59
CA HIS A 366 -2.26 -14.10 -4.50
C HIS A 366 -2.85 -14.62 -5.83
N TYR A 367 -3.68 -13.85 -6.52
CA TYR A 367 -4.29 -14.33 -7.78
C TYR A 367 -3.26 -14.76 -8.81
N THR A 368 -2.07 -14.13 -8.84
CA THR A 368 -1.00 -14.51 -9.75
C THR A 368 -0.50 -15.94 -9.52
N GLU A 369 -0.60 -16.47 -8.31
CA GLU A 369 -0.26 -17.87 -8.00
C GLU A 369 -1.26 -18.88 -8.60
N LEU A 370 -2.44 -18.40 -9.01
CA LEU A 370 -3.42 -19.22 -9.76
C LEU A 370 -3.26 -19.08 -11.27
N VAL A 371 -2.49 -18.07 -11.71
CA VAL A 371 -2.26 -17.74 -13.12
C VAL A 371 -0.93 -18.28 -13.63
N PHE A 372 0.11 -18.20 -12.80
CA PHE A 372 1.50 -18.54 -13.15
C PHE A 372 1.96 -19.81 -12.42
N GLU A 373 3.10 -20.37 -12.84
CA GLU A 373 3.64 -21.59 -12.25
C GLU A 373 4.30 -21.32 -10.90
N ASN A 374 5.05 -20.21 -10.81
CA ASN A 374 5.73 -19.81 -9.58
C ASN A 374 4.76 -19.27 -8.53
N GLN A 375 5.11 -19.47 -7.26
CA GLN A 375 4.30 -19.10 -6.11
C GLN A 375 5.17 -18.42 -5.04
N PHE A 376 4.51 -17.80 -4.06
CA PHE A 376 5.19 -17.37 -2.85
C PHE A 376 5.53 -18.60 -1.98
N ASP A 377 6.75 -18.63 -1.48
CA ASP A 377 7.16 -19.56 -0.43
C ASP A 377 7.21 -18.80 0.90
N TRP A 378 6.08 -18.79 1.60
CA TRP A 378 5.97 -18.02 2.85
C TRP A 378 6.83 -18.58 3.96
N ASP A 379 7.08 -19.87 4.01
CA ASP A 379 7.96 -20.48 5.02
C ASP A 379 9.40 -20.01 4.80
N LEU A 380 9.87 -20.00 3.56
CA LEU A 380 11.16 -19.43 3.19
C LEU A 380 11.23 -17.94 3.52
N VAL A 381 10.23 -17.14 3.10
CA VAL A 381 10.20 -15.69 3.33
C VAL A 381 10.26 -15.36 4.82
N PHE A 382 9.44 -15.99 5.65
CA PHE A 382 9.44 -15.73 7.10
C PHE A 382 10.70 -16.24 7.78
N GLY A 383 11.25 -17.36 7.34
CA GLY A 383 12.57 -17.85 7.78
C GLY A 383 13.67 -16.86 7.47
N GLN A 384 13.69 -16.31 6.27
CA GLN A 384 14.64 -15.29 5.83
C GLN A 384 14.47 -13.97 6.59
N LEU A 385 13.24 -13.48 6.78
CA LEU A 385 12.96 -12.27 7.59
C LEU A 385 13.43 -12.46 9.03
N ASN A 386 13.17 -13.61 9.64
CA ASN A 386 13.64 -13.90 10.99
C ASN A 386 15.19 -13.93 11.06
N SER A 387 15.85 -14.55 10.07
CA SER A 387 17.32 -14.60 10.02
C SER A 387 17.96 -13.22 9.81
N MET A 388 17.32 -12.34 9.05
CA MET A 388 17.73 -10.95 8.90
C MET A 388 17.88 -10.24 10.25
N TRP A 389 16.85 -10.33 11.10
CA TRP A 389 16.81 -9.61 12.39
C TRP A 389 17.60 -10.31 13.50
N SER A 390 17.63 -11.64 13.49
CA SER A 390 18.31 -12.44 14.52
C SER A 390 19.74 -12.86 14.16
N GLY A 391 20.15 -12.72 12.90
CA GLY A 391 21.44 -13.15 12.37
C GLY A 391 22.52 -12.07 12.40
N GLU A 392 23.56 -12.24 11.59
CA GLU A 392 24.72 -11.35 11.50
C GLU A 392 24.39 -9.91 11.08
N TYR A 393 23.32 -9.72 10.33
CA TYR A 393 22.84 -8.40 9.89
C TYR A 393 22.00 -7.68 10.92
N GLY A 394 21.55 -8.34 12.00
CA GLY A 394 20.59 -7.77 12.96
C GLY A 394 21.08 -6.47 13.60
N ALA A 395 22.37 -6.40 13.99
CA ALA A 395 22.96 -5.19 14.58
C ALA A 395 23.03 -4.02 13.57
N TRP A 396 23.37 -4.31 12.32
CA TRP A 396 23.38 -3.31 11.25
C TRP A 396 21.96 -2.82 10.92
N LEU A 397 21.01 -3.73 10.77
CA LEU A 397 19.61 -3.38 10.54
C LEU A 397 19.02 -2.51 11.67
N ALA A 398 19.36 -2.84 12.93
CA ALA A 398 18.96 -2.03 14.05
C ALA A 398 19.49 -0.58 13.97
N GLN A 399 20.68 -0.37 13.40
CA GLN A 399 21.23 0.98 13.17
C GLN A 399 20.57 1.69 11.99
N VAL A 400 20.31 0.96 10.90
CA VAL A 400 19.69 1.53 9.68
C VAL A 400 18.25 1.95 9.93
N PHE A 401 17.53 1.17 10.73
CA PHE A 401 16.10 1.39 11.01
C PHE A 401 15.81 2.08 12.35
N ALA A 402 16.83 2.51 13.12
CA ALA A 402 16.68 3.20 14.41
C ALA A 402 16.13 4.64 14.31
#